data_f25c716ef1563b86557d65b81a61da02
#
_entry.id   f25c716ef1563b86557d65b81a61da02
#
_cell.length_a   1.000
_cell.length_b   1.000
_cell.length_c   1.000
_cell.angle_alpha   90.00
_cell.angle_beta   90.00
_cell.angle_gamma   90.00
#
_symmetry.space_group_name_H-M   'P 1'
#
loop_
_entity.id
_entity.type
_entity.pdbx_description
1 polymer ?
#
loop_
_entity_poly.entity_id
_entity_poly.type
_entity_poly.pdbx_seq_one_letter_code
_entity_poly.pdbx_strand_id
1 'polypeptide(L)'
;MIQISNQDFEAAFRYFEEAVASHKRSLGPFQDFRTGLAEEWESYKVWLHHEARGRLKAGDWKPGWAGSGKILDHVLAAIRIKEDKERRNNIVEWEPKRGDKSTSIVRLLEARKQPSLRQEAENLLFRLFREAGDPEPVFNELTEAFGRRYDLISYLFFLRDWHQFMPVRSSIFPNAFEKLGVPHQMSMRCGWENYQGFLERLHEVRRHLERVVPDRIRLIDAHSFCW
;
A
#
# COMPACT_ATOMS: atom_id res chain seq x y z
N MET A 1 13.70 5.63 -18.37
CA MET A 1 13.44 4.31 -17.74
C MET A 1 14.37 4.20 -16.55
N ILE A 2 13.87 3.90 -15.37
CA ILE A 2 14.66 3.70 -14.15
C ILE A 2 15.41 2.38 -14.29
N GLN A 3 16.69 2.36 -13.95
CA GLN A 3 17.51 1.16 -14.04
C GLN A 3 18.42 1.05 -12.80
N ILE A 4 18.26 -0.04 -12.07
CA ILE A 4 19.14 -0.42 -10.96
C ILE A 4 20.37 -1.13 -11.58
N SER A 5 21.59 -0.76 -11.16
CA SER A 5 22.78 -1.49 -11.59
C SER A 5 22.83 -2.88 -10.94
N ASN A 6 23.38 -3.87 -11.62
CA ASN A 6 23.57 -5.20 -11.02
C ASN A 6 24.41 -5.12 -9.74
N GLN A 7 25.44 -4.26 -9.72
CA GLN A 7 26.31 -4.09 -8.55
C GLN A 7 25.53 -3.56 -7.32
N ASP A 8 24.71 -2.51 -7.50
CA ASP A 8 23.91 -1.94 -6.41
C ASP A 8 22.85 -2.95 -5.91
N PHE A 9 22.21 -3.66 -6.86
CA PHE A 9 21.25 -4.68 -6.51
C PHE A 9 21.89 -5.83 -5.73
N GLU A 10 23.03 -6.38 -6.18
CA GLU A 10 23.73 -7.46 -5.49
C GLU A 10 24.20 -7.06 -4.09
N ALA A 11 24.63 -5.81 -3.93
CA ALA A 11 25.02 -5.27 -2.63
C ALA A 11 23.81 -5.19 -1.69
N ALA A 12 22.67 -4.67 -2.17
CA ALA A 12 21.44 -4.57 -1.41
C ALA A 12 20.87 -5.97 -1.09
N PHE A 13 20.95 -6.92 -2.03
CA PHE A 13 20.45 -8.29 -1.84
C PHE A 13 21.28 -9.03 -0.78
N ARG A 14 22.59 -8.95 -0.81
CA ARG A 14 23.44 -9.51 0.26
C ARG A 14 23.12 -8.92 1.62
N TYR A 15 22.93 -7.60 1.71
CA TYR A 15 22.53 -6.95 2.95
C TYR A 15 21.20 -7.49 3.47
N PHE A 16 20.23 -7.70 2.59
CA PHE A 16 18.93 -8.30 2.93
C PHE A 16 19.08 -9.75 3.44
N GLU A 17 19.86 -10.59 2.74
CA GLU A 17 20.13 -11.98 3.17
C GLU A 17 20.80 -12.03 4.55
N GLU A 18 21.78 -11.16 4.79
CA GLU A 18 22.45 -11.04 6.09
C GLU A 18 21.48 -10.58 7.19
N ALA A 19 20.60 -9.62 6.88
CA ALA A 19 19.59 -9.13 7.81
C ALA A 19 18.58 -10.24 8.17
N VAL A 20 18.14 -11.04 7.19
CA VAL A 20 17.29 -12.21 7.44
C VAL A 20 18.01 -13.24 8.28
N ALA A 21 19.24 -13.63 7.91
CA ALA A 21 19.98 -14.68 8.60
C ALA A 21 20.35 -14.31 10.05
N SER A 22 20.70 -13.04 10.29
CA SER A 22 21.09 -12.53 11.63
C SER A 22 19.92 -12.19 12.54
N HIS A 23 18.69 -12.16 12.03
CA HIS A 23 17.54 -11.82 12.85
C HIS A 23 17.25 -12.90 13.90
N LYS A 24 16.94 -12.47 15.14
CA LYS A 24 16.72 -13.38 16.29
C LYS A 24 15.64 -14.46 16.11
N ARG A 25 14.72 -14.27 15.17
CA ARG A 25 13.66 -15.23 14.80
C ARG A 25 13.96 -15.95 13.50
N SER A 26 15.15 -15.78 12.94
CA SER A 26 15.54 -16.47 11.72
C SER A 26 15.61 -17.97 11.94
N LEU A 27 15.12 -18.71 10.96
CA LEU A 27 15.23 -20.18 10.87
C LEU A 27 16.38 -20.61 9.96
N GLY A 28 17.21 -19.67 9.51
CA GLY A 28 18.33 -19.91 8.60
C GLY A 28 18.47 -18.83 7.52
N PRO A 29 19.32 -19.07 6.50
CA PRO A 29 19.50 -18.13 5.41
C PRO A 29 18.20 -17.92 4.61
N PHE A 30 18.09 -16.76 3.98
CA PHE A 30 17.00 -16.47 3.05
C PHE A 30 16.98 -17.48 1.89
N GLN A 31 15.82 -18.00 1.57
CA GLN A 31 15.61 -18.90 0.43
C GLN A 31 14.66 -18.27 -0.59
N ASP A 32 13.50 -17.83 -0.12
CA ASP A 32 12.46 -17.19 -0.91
C ASP A 32 11.51 -16.37 -0.02
N PHE A 33 10.51 -15.72 -0.62
CA PHE A 33 9.50 -14.93 0.09
C PHE A 33 8.27 -15.74 0.54
N ARG A 34 8.31 -17.09 0.47
CA ARG A 34 7.21 -17.99 0.86
C ARG A 34 7.57 -18.84 2.05
N THR A 35 8.81 -18.72 2.54
CA THR A 35 9.32 -19.53 3.65
C THR A 35 10.03 -18.65 4.68
N GLY A 36 10.10 -19.17 5.90
CA GLY A 36 10.88 -18.60 6.98
C GLY A 36 10.46 -17.18 7.37
N LEU A 37 11.43 -16.37 7.73
CA LEU A 37 11.21 -15.01 8.25
C LEU A 37 10.64 -14.05 7.21
N ALA A 38 11.02 -14.19 5.94
CA ALA A 38 10.51 -13.35 4.87
C ALA A 38 9.02 -13.57 4.64
N GLU A 39 8.54 -14.81 4.70
CA GLU A 39 7.11 -15.13 4.67
C GLU A 39 6.39 -14.53 5.88
N GLU A 40 6.94 -14.67 7.07
CA GLU A 40 6.34 -14.12 8.29
C GLU A 40 6.11 -12.61 8.18
N TRP A 41 7.07 -11.86 7.63
CA TRP A 41 6.93 -10.42 7.41
C TRP A 41 5.87 -10.08 6.37
N GLU A 42 5.73 -10.92 5.31
CA GLU A 42 4.77 -10.67 4.24
C GLU A 42 3.37 -11.15 4.52
N SER A 43 3.22 -12.23 5.28
CA SER A 43 1.93 -12.84 5.62
C SER A 43 0.94 -11.82 6.19
N TYR A 44 1.44 -10.85 6.96
CA TYR A 44 0.64 -9.76 7.49
C TYR A 44 -0.04 -8.91 6.38
N LYS A 45 0.71 -8.48 5.34
CA LYS A 45 0.16 -7.63 4.27
C LYS A 45 -0.80 -8.42 3.37
N VAL A 46 -0.47 -9.69 3.12
CA VAL A 46 -1.33 -10.61 2.37
C VAL A 46 -2.64 -10.82 3.13
N TRP A 47 -2.56 -11.15 4.41
CA TRP A 47 -3.73 -11.29 5.28
C TRP A 47 -4.57 -9.99 5.30
N LEU A 48 -3.93 -8.85 5.53
CA LEU A 48 -4.62 -7.56 5.57
C LEU A 48 -5.35 -7.25 4.26
N HIS A 49 -4.72 -7.52 3.11
CA HIS A 49 -5.36 -7.32 1.80
C HIS A 49 -6.61 -8.20 1.66
N HIS A 50 -6.52 -9.49 1.97
CA HIS A 50 -7.65 -10.41 1.86
C HIS A 50 -8.79 -10.02 2.80
N GLU A 51 -8.49 -9.74 4.05
CA GLU A 51 -9.48 -9.31 5.06
C GLU A 51 -10.16 -7.99 4.64
N ALA A 52 -9.36 -7.01 4.21
CA ALA A 52 -9.89 -5.73 3.76
C ALA A 52 -10.76 -5.86 2.51
N ARG A 53 -10.38 -6.67 1.53
CA ARG A 53 -11.19 -6.95 0.34
C ARG A 53 -12.50 -7.64 0.68
N GLY A 54 -12.47 -8.56 1.63
CA GLY A 54 -13.66 -9.23 2.15
C GLY A 54 -14.67 -8.24 2.79
N ARG A 55 -14.17 -7.26 3.55
CA ARG A 55 -15.01 -6.20 4.17
C ARG A 55 -15.45 -5.15 3.16
N LEU A 56 -14.62 -4.82 2.19
CA LEU A 56 -14.89 -3.83 1.15
C LEU A 56 -16.08 -4.23 0.27
N LYS A 57 -16.18 -5.51 -0.10
CA LYS A 57 -17.28 -6.07 -0.94
C LYS A 57 -17.54 -5.25 -2.21
N ALA A 58 -16.50 -4.69 -2.81
CA ALA A 58 -16.65 -3.80 -3.97
C ALA A 58 -17.39 -4.45 -5.15
N GLY A 59 -17.32 -5.79 -5.27
CA GLY A 59 -18.07 -6.54 -6.27
C GLY A 59 -19.59 -6.35 -6.22
N ASP A 60 -20.13 -6.10 -5.04
CA ASP A 60 -21.58 -5.96 -4.78
C ASP A 60 -22.09 -4.53 -5.02
N TRP A 61 -21.19 -3.55 -5.18
CA TRP A 61 -21.59 -2.15 -5.28
C TRP A 61 -22.35 -1.87 -6.58
N LYS A 62 -23.41 -1.10 -6.44
CA LYS A 62 -24.27 -0.65 -7.55
C LYS A 62 -24.15 0.88 -7.72
N PRO A 63 -24.25 1.42 -8.94
CA PRO A 63 -24.18 2.88 -9.16
C PRO A 63 -25.14 3.65 -8.27
N GLY A 64 -26.35 3.16 -8.04
CA GLY A 64 -27.34 3.79 -7.17
C GLY A 64 -27.04 3.75 -5.66
N TRP A 65 -25.88 3.23 -5.24
CA TRP A 65 -25.44 3.29 -3.85
C TRP A 65 -24.75 4.61 -3.50
N ALA A 66 -24.23 5.33 -4.49
CA ALA A 66 -23.60 6.62 -4.25
C ALA A 66 -24.54 7.58 -3.54
N GLY A 67 -24.10 8.21 -2.48
CA GLY A 67 -24.89 9.09 -1.60
C GLY A 67 -25.64 8.37 -0.48
N SER A 68 -25.76 7.03 -0.50
CA SER A 68 -26.46 6.27 0.53
C SER A 68 -25.67 6.07 1.84
N GLY A 69 -24.36 6.24 1.81
CA GLY A 69 -23.43 5.94 2.90
C GLY A 69 -22.89 4.50 2.91
N LYS A 70 -23.46 3.60 2.11
CA LYS A 70 -23.08 2.17 2.10
C LYS A 70 -21.66 1.95 1.62
N ILE A 71 -21.22 2.67 0.59
CA ILE A 71 -19.87 2.55 0.05
C ILE A 71 -18.85 3.03 1.10
N LEU A 72 -19.10 4.17 1.74
CA LEU A 72 -18.26 4.69 2.82
C LEU A 72 -18.20 3.74 4.01
N ASP A 73 -19.32 3.11 4.39
CA ASP A 73 -19.34 2.13 5.48
C ASP A 73 -18.47 0.91 5.15
N HIS A 74 -18.50 0.40 3.93
CA HIS A 74 -17.63 -0.69 3.47
C HIS A 74 -16.16 -0.29 3.46
N VAL A 75 -15.83 0.90 2.96
CA VAL A 75 -14.45 1.42 2.94
C VAL A 75 -13.93 1.61 4.37
N LEU A 76 -14.70 2.21 5.25
CA LEU A 76 -14.32 2.37 6.65
C LEU A 76 -14.14 1.02 7.37
N ALA A 77 -14.96 0.02 7.06
CA ALA A 77 -14.80 -1.34 7.58
C ALA A 77 -13.50 -2.00 7.06
N ALA A 78 -13.15 -1.77 5.79
CA ALA A 78 -11.91 -2.26 5.19
C ALA A 78 -10.65 -1.57 5.73
N ILE A 79 -10.76 -0.33 6.24
CA ILE A 79 -9.66 0.40 6.87
C ILE A 79 -9.52 0.03 8.34
N ARG A 80 -10.64 -0.04 9.08
CA ARG A 80 -10.67 -0.22 10.54
C ARG A 80 -10.60 -1.68 10.96
N ILE A 81 -9.60 -2.39 10.43
CA ILE A 81 -9.35 -3.78 10.77
C ILE A 81 -8.53 -3.85 12.05
N LYS A 82 -9.09 -4.53 13.06
CA LYS A 82 -8.43 -4.82 14.33
C LYS A 82 -9.06 -6.08 14.93
N GLU A 83 -8.33 -7.15 14.92
CA GLU A 83 -8.68 -8.40 15.62
C GLU A 83 -7.99 -8.43 16.97
N ASP A 84 -6.68 -8.11 17.00
CA ASP A 84 -5.85 -8.06 18.20
C ASP A 84 -4.74 -6.99 18.07
N LYS A 85 -3.65 -7.10 18.82
CA LYS A 85 -2.51 -6.17 18.77
C LYS A 85 -1.66 -6.36 17.52
N GLU A 86 -1.57 -7.57 17.00
CA GLU A 86 -0.72 -7.94 15.86
C GLU A 86 -1.52 -7.89 14.55
N ARG A 87 -2.76 -8.37 14.58
CA ARG A 87 -3.68 -8.39 13.45
C ARG A 87 -4.54 -7.13 13.39
N ARG A 88 -3.94 -6.04 12.98
CA ARG A 88 -4.62 -4.76 12.76
C ARG A 88 -4.05 -4.03 11.57
N ASN A 89 -4.85 -3.20 10.91
CA ASN A 89 -4.34 -2.31 9.87
C ASN A 89 -3.42 -1.25 10.49
N ASN A 90 -2.11 -1.37 10.24
CA ASN A 90 -1.09 -0.41 10.64
C ASN A 90 -0.56 0.42 9.45
N ILE A 91 -1.10 0.22 8.25
CA ILE A 91 -0.74 0.97 7.03
C ILE A 91 -1.37 2.35 7.07
N VAL A 92 -2.66 2.43 7.40
CA VAL A 92 -3.42 3.69 7.48
C VAL A 92 -3.52 4.15 8.93
N GLU A 93 -3.27 5.42 9.20
CA GLU A 93 -3.46 6.03 10.51
C GLU A 93 -4.94 6.34 10.75
N TRP A 94 -5.67 5.37 11.31
CA TRP A 94 -7.12 5.48 11.52
C TRP A 94 -7.54 5.57 13.00
N GLU A 95 -6.68 5.17 13.93
CA GLU A 95 -6.88 5.37 15.38
C GLU A 95 -6.25 6.72 15.79
N PRO A 96 -7.00 7.62 16.46
CA PRO A 96 -6.41 8.86 16.97
C PRO A 96 -5.39 8.52 18.06
N LYS A 97 -4.21 9.09 17.97
CA LYS A 97 -3.23 9.07 19.05
C LYS A 97 -3.74 9.91 20.23
N ARG A 98 -3.30 9.57 21.44
CA ARG A 98 -3.68 10.31 22.65
C ARG A 98 -3.32 11.79 22.50
N GLY A 99 -4.34 12.65 22.54
CA GLY A 99 -4.19 14.11 22.38
C GLY A 99 -4.23 14.61 20.92
N ASP A 100 -4.12 13.73 19.93
CA ASP A 100 -4.28 14.07 18.53
C ASP A 100 -5.62 13.52 18.00
N LYS A 101 -6.43 14.41 17.44
CA LYS A 101 -7.71 14.03 16.80
C LYS A 101 -7.60 13.87 15.28
N SER A 102 -6.44 14.18 14.70
CA SER A 102 -6.21 14.01 13.27
C SER A 102 -5.87 12.55 12.95
N THR A 103 -6.56 12.00 11.98
CA THR A 103 -6.26 10.69 11.40
C THR A 103 -6.31 10.81 9.89
N SER A 104 -5.70 9.84 9.18
CA SER A 104 -5.76 9.83 7.72
C SER A 104 -7.18 9.70 7.15
N ILE A 105 -8.13 9.22 7.96
CA ILE A 105 -9.52 9.00 7.55
C ILE A 105 -10.49 10.11 7.95
N VAL A 106 -10.00 11.25 8.46
CA VAL A 106 -10.89 12.32 8.97
C VAL A 106 -11.89 12.78 7.90
N ARG A 107 -11.44 12.94 6.65
CA ARG A 107 -12.31 13.37 5.54
C ARG A 107 -13.38 12.33 5.18
N LEU A 108 -13.05 11.03 5.24
CA LEU A 108 -14.03 9.96 5.07
C LEU A 108 -15.12 10.01 6.15
N LEU A 109 -14.73 10.32 7.39
CA LEU A 109 -15.67 10.45 8.51
C LEU A 109 -16.54 11.71 8.40
N GLU A 110 -15.99 12.81 7.88
CA GLU A 110 -16.74 14.03 7.57
C GLU A 110 -17.77 13.77 6.45
N ALA A 111 -17.32 13.15 5.36
CA ALA A 111 -18.18 12.77 4.24
C ALA A 111 -19.34 11.86 4.68
N ARG A 112 -19.09 10.91 5.59
CA ARG A 112 -20.14 10.07 6.15
C ARG A 112 -21.27 10.85 6.81
N LYS A 113 -20.96 12.02 7.42
CA LYS A 113 -21.92 12.84 8.16
C LYS A 113 -22.65 13.86 7.28
N GLN A 114 -22.04 14.33 6.18
CA GLN A 114 -22.55 15.41 5.35
C GLN A 114 -23.02 14.86 3.99
N PRO A 115 -24.34 15.00 3.65
CA PRO A 115 -24.90 14.37 2.44
C PRO A 115 -24.22 14.77 1.13
N SER A 116 -23.84 16.05 0.94
CA SER A 116 -23.18 16.52 -0.27
C SER A 116 -21.79 15.91 -0.44
N LEU A 117 -20.97 15.92 0.63
CA LEU A 117 -19.64 15.31 0.64
C LEU A 117 -19.72 13.79 0.50
N ARG A 118 -20.77 13.17 1.04
CA ARG A 118 -21.01 11.73 0.92
C ARG A 118 -21.22 11.31 -0.54
N GLN A 119 -22.08 12.03 -1.26
CA GLN A 119 -22.33 11.72 -2.67
C GLN A 119 -21.06 11.79 -3.50
N GLU A 120 -20.27 12.83 -3.32
CA GLU A 120 -19.00 13.02 -4.04
C GLU A 120 -17.99 11.90 -3.66
N ALA A 121 -17.77 11.67 -2.38
CA ALA A 121 -16.85 10.65 -1.88
C ALA A 121 -17.21 9.25 -2.39
N GLU A 122 -18.49 8.88 -2.33
CA GLU A 122 -18.95 7.57 -2.78
C GLU A 122 -18.88 7.40 -4.30
N ASN A 123 -19.09 8.45 -5.10
CA ASN A 123 -18.85 8.44 -6.53
C ASN A 123 -17.38 8.17 -6.85
N LEU A 124 -16.45 8.87 -6.19
CA LEU A 124 -15.01 8.68 -6.39
C LEU A 124 -14.57 7.25 -6.02
N LEU A 125 -15.03 6.75 -4.87
CA LEU A 125 -14.74 5.39 -4.42
C LEU A 125 -15.34 4.35 -5.36
N PHE A 126 -16.57 4.56 -5.86
CA PHE A 126 -17.18 3.69 -6.85
C PHE A 126 -16.36 3.63 -8.12
N ARG A 127 -15.92 4.78 -8.65
CA ARG A 127 -15.04 4.85 -9.83
C ARG A 127 -13.73 4.10 -9.57
N LEU A 128 -13.08 4.31 -8.43
CA LEU A 128 -11.84 3.63 -8.07
C LEU A 128 -11.96 2.11 -8.14
N PHE A 129 -13.05 1.54 -7.60
CA PHE A 129 -13.16 0.10 -7.42
C PHE A 129 -13.97 -0.63 -8.50
N ARG A 130 -14.80 0.09 -9.26
CA ARG A 130 -15.75 -0.51 -10.21
C ARG A 130 -15.51 -0.13 -11.66
N GLU A 131 -14.78 0.94 -11.91
CA GLU A 131 -14.53 1.39 -13.28
C GLU A 131 -13.10 1.05 -13.71
N ALA A 132 -12.97 0.57 -14.96
CA ALA A 132 -11.68 0.42 -15.60
C ALA A 132 -11.24 1.77 -16.18
N GLY A 133 -9.95 2.02 -16.22
CA GLY A 133 -9.41 3.24 -16.83
C GLY A 133 -8.08 3.65 -16.21
N ASP A 134 -7.58 4.78 -16.71
CA ASP A 134 -6.38 5.42 -16.21
C ASP A 134 -6.52 5.71 -14.72
N PRO A 135 -5.58 5.25 -13.89
CA PRO A 135 -5.62 5.48 -12.45
C PRO A 135 -5.31 6.94 -12.05
N GLU A 136 -4.59 7.70 -12.86
CA GLU A 136 -4.13 9.05 -12.52
C GLU A 136 -5.27 10.04 -12.21
N PRO A 137 -6.31 10.20 -13.05
CA PRO A 137 -7.38 11.15 -12.74
C PRO A 137 -8.05 10.84 -11.41
N VAL A 138 -8.40 9.58 -11.17
CA VAL A 138 -9.07 9.17 -9.93
C VAL A 138 -8.16 9.30 -8.71
N PHE A 139 -6.83 9.08 -8.88
CA PHE A 139 -5.85 9.31 -7.81
C PHE A 139 -5.83 10.78 -7.39
N ASN A 140 -5.75 11.69 -8.37
CA ASN A 140 -5.69 13.13 -8.12
C ASN A 140 -6.99 13.62 -7.46
N GLU A 141 -8.15 13.21 -7.94
CA GLU A 141 -9.45 13.55 -7.34
C GLU A 141 -9.58 13.03 -5.89
N LEU A 142 -9.11 11.80 -5.61
CA LEU A 142 -9.10 11.25 -4.25
C LEU A 142 -8.16 12.02 -3.32
N THR A 143 -6.99 12.50 -3.81
CA THR A 143 -6.08 13.32 -3.00
C THR A 143 -6.69 14.67 -2.65
N GLU A 144 -7.47 15.26 -3.53
CA GLU A 144 -8.19 16.52 -3.24
C GLU A 144 -9.36 16.29 -2.26
N ALA A 145 -10.14 15.24 -2.45
CA ALA A 145 -11.30 14.95 -1.61
C ALA A 145 -10.92 14.48 -0.20
N PHE A 146 -9.96 13.55 -0.08
CA PHE A 146 -9.62 12.91 1.20
C PHE A 146 -8.35 13.44 1.86
N GLY A 147 -7.68 14.39 1.23
CA GLY A 147 -6.42 14.96 1.68
C GLY A 147 -5.21 14.22 1.09
N ARG A 148 -4.12 14.95 0.96
CA ARG A 148 -2.89 14.51 0.29
C ARG A 148 -2.04 13.61 1.20
N ARG A 149 -2.60 12.46 1.61
CA ARG A 149 -2.01 11.49 2.53
C ARG A 149 -1.70 10.18 1.79
N TYR A 150 -0.41 9.85 1.67
CA TYR A 150 0.03 8.61 1.00
C TYR A 150 -0.52 7.34 1.64
N ASP A 151 -0.55 7.27 2.97
CA ASP A 151 -0.99 6.08 3.69
C ASP A 151 -2.43 5.69 3.33
N LEU A 152 -3.36 6.66 3.26
CA LEU A 152 -4.74 6.39 2.88
C LEU A 152 -4.88 6.11 1.37
N ILE A 153 -4.36 7.01 0.52
CA ILE A 153 -4.60 6.93 -0.93
C ILE A 153 -3.92 5.68 -1.51
N SER A 154 -2.65 5.44 -1.18
CA SER A 154 -1.95 4.24 -1.67
C SER A 154 -2.56 2.94 -1.14
N TYR A 155 -3.12 2.94 0.08
CA TYR A 155 -3.86 1.80 0.61
C TYR A 155 -5.14 1.50 -0.19
N LEU A 156 -5.90 2.51 -0.57
CA LEU A 156 -7.08 2.32 -1.41
C LEU A 156 -6.71 1.73 -2.77
N PHE A 157 -5.62 2.20 -3.38
CA PHE A 157 -5.09 1.64 -4.62
C PHE A 157 -4.56 0.22 -4.43
N PHE A 158 -3.87 -0.08 -3.34
CA PHE A 158 -3.47 -1.44 -2.98
C PHE A 158 -4.68 -2.39 -2.87
N LEU A 159 -5.79 -1.93 -2.29
CA LEU A 159 -7.04 -2.69 -2.26
C LEU A 159 -7.69 -2.83 -3.64
N ARG A 160 -7.51 -1.88 -4.56
CA ARG A 160 -8.00 -1.98 -5.94
C ARG A 160 -7.29 -3.12 -6.68
N ASP A 161 -5.96 -3.08 -6.69
CA ASP A 161 -5.13 -4.07 -7.38
C ASP A 161 -3.71 -4.14 -6.78
N TRP A 162 -3.48 -5.10 -5.93
CA TRP A 162 -2.18 -5.31 -5.27
C TRP A 162 -1.08 -5.87 -6.19
N HIS A 163 -1.42 -6.22 -7.44
CA HIS A 163 -0.43 -6.59 -8.44
C HIS A 163 0.22 -5.38 -9.10
N GLN A 164 -0.47 -4.23 -9.05
CA GLN A 164 -0.02 -2.98 -9.65
C GLN A 164 0.34 -1.90 -8.62
N PHE A 165 -0.31 -1.91 -7.46
CA PHE A 165 -0.21 -0.83 -6.48
C PHE A 165 0.21 -1.33 -5.12
N MET A 166 1.11 -0.59 -4.45
CA MET A 166 1.60 -0.91 -3.12
C MET A 166 1.36 0.27 -2.16
N PRO A 167 1.15 0.00 -0.86
CA PRO A 167 1.04 1.06 0.13
C PRO A 167 2.39 1.75 0.33
N VAL A 168 2.36 3.05 0.61
CA VAL A 168 3.55 3.86 0.83
C VAL A 168 3.70 4.23 2.29
N ARG A 169 4.91 4.05 2.81
CA ARG A 169 5.38 4.67 4.05
C ARG A 169 6.56 5.57 3.73
N SER A 170 6.30 6.86 3.64
CA SER A 170 7.23 7.86 3.08
C SER A 170 8.58 7.95 3.80
N SER A 171 8.69 7.48 5.04
CA SER A 171 9.93 7.51 5.82
C SER A 171 10.88 6.32 5.57
N ILE A 172 10.45 5.28 4.88
CA ILE A 172 11.19 4.01 4.75
C ILE A 172 11.87 3.91 3.39
N PHE A 173 11.09 4.01 2.33
CA PHE A 173 11.54 3.75 0.95
C PHE A 173 12.67 4.63 0.41
N PRO A 174 12.81 5.92 0.79
CA PRO A 174 13.93 6.72 0.31
C PRO A 174 15.30 6.10 0.57
N ASN A 175 15.51 5.54 1.76
CA ASN A 175 16.79 4.90 2.12
C ASN A 175 17.06 3.62 1.29
N ALA A 176 16.02 2.82 1.05
CA ALA A 176 16.16 1.61 0.24
C ALA A 176 16.51 1.96 -1.21
N PHE A 177 15.82 2.93 -1.80
CA PHE A 177 16.06 3.37 -3.16
C PHE A 177 17.42 4.08 -3.34
N GLU A 178 17.91 4.78 -2.32
CA GLU A 178 19.25 5.33 -2.32
C GLU A 178 20.30 4.23 -2.37
N LYS A 179 20.18 3.20 -1.53
CA LYS A 179 21.09 2.02 -1.54
C LYS A 179 21.05 1.25 -2.86
N LEU A 180 19.94 1.28 -3.56
CA LEU A 180 19.76 0.65 -4.87
C LEU A 180 20.23 1.54 -6.03
N GLY A 181 20.81 2.71 -5.76
CA GLY A 181 21.31 3.63 -6.80
C GLY A 181 20.20 4.34 -7.60
N VAL A 182 18.96 4.27 -7.14
CA VAL A 182 17.77 4.88 -7.79
C VAL A 182 17.03 5.79 -6.82
N PRO A 183 17.65 6.84 -6.29
CA PRO A 183 17.08 7.67 -5.25
C PRO A 183 15.70 8.20 -5.61
N HIS A 184 14.80 8.23 -4.63
CA HIS A 184 13.47 8.78 -4.78
C HIS A 184 12.96 9.31 -3.44
N GLN A 185 12.72 10.61 -3.40
CA GLN A 185 12.16 11.24 -2.22
C GLN A 185 10.64 11.28 -2.33
N MET A 186 9.97 10.73 -1.32
CA MET A 186 8.53 10.88 -1.21
C MET A 186 8.22 12.34 -0.87
N SER A 187 7.46 13.00 -1.75
CA SER A 187 7.07 14.39 -1.52
C SER A 187 6.22 14.53 -0.25
N MET A 188 6.27 15.71 0.37
CA MET A 188 5.42 16.00 1.54
C MET A 188 3.92 15.94 1.24
N ARG A 189 3.54 16.12 -0.04
CA ARG A 189 2.16 16.05 -0.51
C ARG A 189 1.98 14.88 -1.45
N CYS A 190 1.03 14.03 -1.14
CA CYS A 190 0.67 12.91 -2.00
C CYS A 190 0.26 13.41 -3.41
N GLY A 191 0.90 12.89 -4.43
CA GLY A 191 0.66 13.20 -5.83
C GLY A 191 0.97 12.00 -6.72
N TRP A 192 0.27 11.91 -7.85
CA TRP A 192 0.37 10.76 -8.75
C TRP A 192 1.77 10.54 -9.30
N GLU A 193 2.40 11.56 -9.87
CA GLU A 193 3.75 11.45 -10.46
C GLU A 193 4.77 10.88 -9.45
N ASN A 194 4.73 11.37 -8.21
CA ASN A 194 5.64 10.88 -7.18
C ASN A 194 5.29 9.44 -6.74
N TYR A 195 4.00 9.09 -6.69
CA TYR A 195 3.57 7.72 -6.41
C TYR A 195 3.93 6.76 -7.55
N GLN A 196 3.77 7.19 -8.79
CA GLN A 196 4.19 6.44 -9.97
C GLN A 196 5.70 6.17 -9.94
N GLY A 197 6.51 7.19 -9.64
CA GLY A 197 7.95 7.05 -9.48
C GLY A 197 8.35 6.02 -8.40
N PHE A 198 7.59 5.92 -7.32
CA PHE A 198 7.74 4.86 -6.32
C PHE A 198 7.42 3.47 -6.89
N LEU A 199 6.30 3.32 -7.60
CA LEU A 199 5.90 2.05 -8.20
C LEU A 199 6.89 1.56 -9.27
N GLU A 200 7.40 2.47 -10.11
CA GLU A 200 8.40 2.15 -11.12
C GLU A 200 9.66 1.54 -10.51
N ARG A 201 10.11 2.05 -9.36
CA ARG A 201 11.26 1.49 -8.62
C ARG A 201 10.96 0.11 -8.06
N LEU A 202 9.78 -0.09 -7.50
CA LEU A 202 9.38 -1.42 -7.03
C LEU A 202 9.30 -2.44 -8.17
N HIS A 203 8.79 -2.04 -9.34
CA HIS A 203 8.78 -2.91 -10.51
C HIS A 203 10.20 -3.24 -11.01
N GLU A 204 11.14 -2.29 -10.92
CA GLU A 204 12.54 -2.56 -11.24
C GLU A 204 13.17 -3.53 -10.24
N VAL A 205 12.96 -3.31 -8.93
CA VAL A 205 13.39 -4.25 -7.88
C VAL A 205 12.82 -5.64 -8.13
N ARG A 206 11.54 -5.75 -8.45
CA ARG A 206 10.91 -7.04 -8.77
C ARG A 206 11.62 -7.75 -9.92
N ARG A 207 11.95 -7.04 -11.01
CA ARG A 207 12.67 -7.61 -12.17
C ARG A 207 14.05 -8.15 -11.80
N HIS A 208 14.75 -7.50 -10.87
CA HIS A 208 16.02 -8.00 -10.37
C HIS A 208 15.85 -9.22 -9.47
N LEU A 209 14.88 -9.22 -8.55
CA LEU A 209 14.57 -10.36 -7.71
C LEU A 209 14.18 -11.60 -8.52
N GLU A 210 13.40 -11.44 -9.61
CA GLU A 210 13.02 -12.54 -10.53
C GLU A 210 14.21 -13.26 -11.18
N ARG A 211 15.42 -12.66 -11.17
CA ARG A 211 16.66 -13.26 -11.71
C ARG A 211 17.43 -14.08 -10.67
N VAL A 212 17.26 -13.78 -9.38
CA VAL A 212 18.09 -14.36 -8.30
C VAL A 212 17.30 -15.25 -7.36
N VAL A 213 15.98 -15.06 -7.27
CA VAL A 213 15.09 -15.88 -6.44
C VAL A 213 14.33 -16.86 -7.33
N PRO A 214 14.35 -18.17 -7.03
CA PRO A 214 13.79 -19.20 -7.93
C PRO A 214 12.25 -19.21 -7.99
N ASP A 215 11.58 -18.55 -7.05
CA ASP A 215 10.11 -18.51 -6.99
C ASP A 215 9.54 -17.31 -7.77
N ARG A 216 8.24 -17.38 -8.08
CA ARG A 216 7.53 -16.29 -8.74
C ARG A 216 7.47 -15.07 -7.82
N ILE A 217 8.13 -13.97 -8.19
CA ILE A 217 8.17 -12.73 -7.43
C ILE A 217 6.91 -11.89 -7.69
N ARG A 218 6.24 -11.49 -6.61
CA ARG A 218 5.11 -10.55 -6.61
C ARG A 218 5.63 -9.13 -6.35
N LEU A 219 4.82 -8.12 -6.65
CA LEU A 219 5.16 -6.74 -6.32
C LEU A 219 5.29 -6.51 -4.81
N ILE A 220 4.48 -7.23 -4.02
CA ILE A 220 4.57 -7.20 -2.55
C ILE A 220 5.91 -7.73 -2.03
N ASP A 221 6.53 -8.70 -2.71
CA ASP A 221 7.84 -9.24 -2.32
C ASP A 221 8.93 -8.19 -2.55
N ALA A 222 8.89 -7.45 -3.68
CA ALA A 222 9.76 -6.32 -3.94
C ALA A 222 9.54 -5.18 -2.92
N HIS A 223 8.29 -4.92 -2.54
CA HIS A 223 7.96 -3.97 -1.50
C HIS A 223 8.58 -4.36 -0.15
N SER A 224 8.59 -5.63 0.20
CA SER A 224 9.16 -6.12 1.44
C SER A 224 10.68 -6.15 1.46
N PHE A 225 11.28 -6.48 0.34
CA PHE A 225 12.71 -6.34 0.15
C PHE A 225 13.22 -4.91 0.46
N CYS A 226 12.42 -3.89 0.10
CA CYS A 226 12.73 -2.48 0.36
C CYS A 226 12.34 -2.00 1.77
N TRP A 227 11.57 -2.77 2.54
CA TRP A 227 11.06 -2.39 3.87
C TRP A 227 12.08 -2.64 4.98
#